data_055dfc55d3772c04103c9b9be6153769
#
_entry.id   055dfc55d3772c04103c9b9be6153769
#
_cell.length_a   1.000
_cell.length_b   1.000
_cell.length_c   1.000
_cell.angle_alpha   90.00
_cell.angle_beta   90.00
_cell.angle_gamma   90.00
#
_symmetry.space_group_name_H-M   'P 1'
#
loop_
_entity.id
_entity.type
_entity.pdbx_description
1 polymer ?
#
loop_
_entity_poly.entity_id
_entity_poly.type
_entity_poly.pdbx_seq_one_letter_code
_entity_poly.pdbx_strand_id
1 'polypeptide(L)'
;MVILGDFIAVNLAFWLTMLTVGCHDLAHPKWVILVLNVAFAVSEFVFRRAEGNRIPYLDRTLMHALKTTALSMLVFATLLYAIDIFDVSLTQGCVLACYVFLLVALWRVLAQLMLKKVRRMGLNYRRVIIVGAGNRAQALYDELQHDAGLGFRIMGFFDDNRDKLDCMPGSFHGTLSEVSPFVRLNNIDLIYYTLDVRDHDKISAVMTLSDELGVEFVYVPQFNMLLADQFEPGKIGSMPSMKHIFSPLTRTVNRAIKRCFDLAVSVPFLIVSPLIFIPIAIAVKCSSRGPVFFRQKRTGIHGKDFYCYKFRTMRVNADADKVQATEHDPRKTRIGD
;
A
#
# COMPACT_ATOMS: atom_id res chain seq x y z
N MET A 1 17.14 -15.62 -3.24
CA MET A 1 16.33 -16.15 -4.35
C MET A 1 15.59 -15.03 -5.10
N VAL A 2 14.78 -14.21 -4.43
CA VAL A 2 14.05 -13.10 -5.09
C VAL A 2 14.98 -12.13 -5.81
N ILE A 3 16.03 -11.66 -5.12
CA ILE A 3 17.01 -10.72 -5.68
C ILE A 3 17.71 -11.26 -6.93
N LEU A 4 18.06 -12.55 -6.94
CA LEU A 4 18.69 -13.15 -8.12
C LEU A 4 17.76 -13.10 -9.33
N GLY A 5 16.48 -13.35 -9.11
CA GLY A 5 15.47 -13.24 -10.17
C GLY A 5 15.23 -11.81 -10.63
N ASP A 6 15.34 -10.82 -9.72
CA ASP A 6 15.27 -9.40 -10.11
C ASP A 6 16.41 -9.05 -11.07
N PHE A 7 17.64 -9.49 -10.80
CA PHE A 7 18.76 -9.28 -11.73
C PHE A 7 18.56 -9.99 -13.06
N ILE A 8 18.01 -11.22 -13.07
CA ILE A 8 17.66 -11.92 -14.30
C ILE A 8 16.63 -11.11 -15.10
N ALA A 9 15.59 -10.59 -14.42
CA ALA A 9 14.56 -9.78 -15.04
C ALA A 9 15.12 -8.48 -15.66
N VAL A 10 16.03 -7.79 -14.95
CA VAL A 10 16.69 -6.58 -15.46
C VAL A 10 17.54 -6.87 -16.70
N ASN A 11 18.32 -7.96 -16.70
CA ASN A 11 19.13 -8.35 -17.85
C ASN A 11 18.24 -8.78 -19.04
N LEU A 12 17.14 -9.49 -18.78
CA LEU A 12 16.16 -9.84 -19.79
C LEU A 12 15.49 -8.59 -20.39
N ALA A 13 15.16 -7.59 -19.55
CA ALA A 13 14.61 -6.32 -19.99
C ALA A 13 15.57 -5.59 -20.95
N PHE A 14 16.86 -5.59 -20.63
CA PHE A 14 17.89 -5.04 -21.52
C PHE A 14 17.86 -5.73 -22.88
N TRP A 15 17.92 -7.05 -22.94
CA TRP A 15 17.88 -7.81 -24.18
C TRP A 15 16.59 -7.60 -24.97
N LEU A 16 15.43 -7.53 -24.31
CA LEU A 16 14.17 -7.22 -24.97
C LEU A 16 14.14 -5.81 -25.57
N THR A 17 14.72 -4.83 -24.89
CA THR A 17 14.86 -3.47 -25.41
C THR A 17 15.71 -3.48 -26.69
N MET A 18 16.80 -4.23 -26.67
CA MET A 18 17.69 -4.41 -27.81
C MET A 18 16.96 -5.01 -29.02
N LEU A 19 16.10 -5.99 -28.79
CA LEU A 19 15.33 -6.65 -29.86
C LEU A 19 14.21 -5.77 -30.42
N THR A 20 13.58 -4.93 -29.61
CA THR A 20 12.37 -4.18 -30.01
C THR A 20 12.67 -2.82 -30.63
N VAL A 21 13.68 -2.11 -30.12
CA VAL A 21 13.98 -0.74 -30.58
C VAL A 21 15.17 -0.72 -31.55
N GLY A 22 15.87 -1.85 -31.70
CA GLY A 22 17.07 -1.98 -32.50
C GLY A 22 18.32 -1.48 -31.81
N CYS A 23 19.44 -2.11 -32.10
CA CYS A 23 20.73 -1.89 -31.45
C CYS A 23 21.88 -1.63 -32.37
N HIS A 24 21.62 -1.08 -33.56
CA HIS A 24 22.71 -0.89 -34.51
C HIS A 24 23.78 0.12 -34.06
N ASP A 25 23.51 0.93 -33.00
CA ASP A 25 24.37 2.09 -32.63
C ASP A 25 24.99 2.03 -31.24
N LEU A 26 24.82 0.93 -30.46
CA LEU A 26 25.49 0.83 -29.16
C LEU A 26 26.95 0.42 -29.32
N ALA A 27 27.86 1.39 -29.20
CA ALA A 27 29.30 1.15 -29.31
C ALA A 27 29.83 0.23 -28.17
N HIS A 28 29.17 0.28 -26.98
CA HIS A 28 29.67 -0.40 -25.77
C HIS A 28 28.57 -1.15 -24.98
N PRO A 29 27.86 -2.14 -25.51
CA PRO A 29 26.73 -2.79 -24.83
C PRO A 29 27.12 -3.46 -23.51
N LYS A 30 28.36 -3.94 -23.37
CA LYS A 30 28.87 -4.56 -22.13
C LYS A 30 28.96 -3.56 -20.97
N TRP A 31 29.35 -2.33 -21.23
CA TRP A 31 29.38 -1.26 -20.21
C TRP A 31 27.99 -0.80 -19.83
N VAL A 32 27.09 -0.67 -20.79
CA VAL A 32 25.70 -0.29 -20.55
C VAL A 32 24.99 -1.30 -19.64
N ILE A 33 25.15 -2.61 -19.88
CA ILE A 33 24.54 -3.64 -19.04
C ILE A 33 25.18 -3.68 -17.65
N LEU A 34 26.49 -3.45 -17.53
CA LEU A 34 27.18 -3.36 -16.24
C LEU A 34 26.62 -2.20 -15.41
N VAL A 35 26.55 -1.00 -16.00
CA VAL A 35 26.03 0.20 -15.35
C VAL A 35 24.56 0.03 -14.94
N LEU A 36 23.74 -0.62 -15.78
CA LEU A 36 22.35 -0.94 -15.45
C LEU A 36 22.25 -1.85 -14.20
N ASN A 37 23.07 -2.90 -14.13
CA ASN A 37 23.08 -3.81 -12.99
C ASN A 37 23.57 -3.10 -11.71
N VAL A 38 24.60 -2.25 -11.79
CA VAL A 38 25.07 -1.45 -10.66
C VAL A 38 23.99 -0.48 -10.19
N ALA A 39 23.35 0.24 -11.10
CA ALA A 39 22.26 1.16 -10.79
C ALA A 39 21.09 0.45 -10.10
N PHE A 40 20.74 -0.74 -10.57
CA PHE A 40 19.70 -1.56 -9.95
C PHE A 40 20.11 -2.04 -8.56
N ALA A 41 21.37 -2.50 -8.38
CA ALA A 41 21.90 -2.91 -7.08
C ALA A 41 21.86 -1.79 -6.04
N VAL A 42 22.26 -0.58 -6.43
CA VAL A 42 22.18 0.62 -5.57
C VAL A 42 20.74 0.90 -5.16
N SER A 43 19.81 0.84 -6.11
CA SER A 43 18.38 1.09 -5.86
C SER A 43 17.76 0.06 -4.92
N GLU A 44 18.09 -1.21 -5.09
CA GLU A 44 17.69 -2.29 -4.18
C GLU A 44 18.26 -2.10 -2.77
N PHE A 45 19.53 -1.71 -2.67
CA PHE A 45 20.15 -1.46 -1.37
C PHE A 45 19.46 -0.33 -0.61
N VAL A 46 19.08 0.75 -1.30
CA VAL A 46 18.38 1.91 -0.72
C VAL A 46 16.99 1.52 -0.19
N PHE A 47 16.21 0.77 -0.96
CA PHE A 47 14.84 0.44 -0.59
C PHE A 47 14.71 -0.82 0.26
N ARG A 48 15.69 -1.72 0.28
CA ARG A 48 15.65 -2.97 1.03
C ARG A 48 15.51 -2.79 2.54
N ARG A 49 15.99 -1.68 3.11
CA ARG A 49 15.86 -1.37 4.54
C ARG A 49 14.42 -1.19 5.04
N ALA A 50 13.45 -1.03 4.12
CA ALA A 50 12.06 -0.76 4.46
C ALA A 50 11.17 -2.02 4.53
N GLU A 51 11.66 -3.21 4.15
CA GLU A 51 10.84 -4.42 4.01
C GLU A 51 11.16 -5.49 5.07
N GLY A 52 10.74 -5.26 6.33
CA GLY A 52 10.76 -6.29 7.37
C GLY A 52 9.54 -7.22 7.39
N ASN A 53 8.50 -6.97 6.62
CA ASN A 53 7.21 -7.66 6.76
C ASN A 53 7.07 -8.87 5.83
N ARG A 54 6.79 -10.05 6.41
CA ARG A 54 6.53 -11.31 5.68
C ARG A 54 5.18 -11.34 4.94
N ILE A 55 4.30 -10.38 5.17
CA ILE A 55 2.99 -10.26 4.53
C ILE A 55 3.09 -9.20 3.43
N PRO A 56 3.43 -9.60 2.20
CA PRO A 56 3.49 -8.67 1.08
C PRO A 56 2.07 -8.48 0.53
N TYR A 57 1.54 -7.29 0.66
CA TYR A 57 0.38 -6.85 -0.10
C TYR A 57 0.80 -6.55 -1.54
N LEU A 58 -0.04 -6.92 -2.51
CA LEU A 58 0.24 -6.75 -3.94
C LEU A 58 0.55 -5.29 -4.29
N ASP A 59 -0.21 -4.35 -3.72
CA ASP A 59 0.00 -2.90 -3.89
C ASP A 59 1.39 -2.44 -3.43
N ARG A 60 1.87 -2.95 -2.30
CA ARG A 60 3.21 -2.66 -1.79
C ARG A 60 4.29 -3.22 -2.70
N THR A 61 4.10 -4.42 -3.21
CA THR A 61 5.05 -5.05 -4.14
C THR A 61 5.17 -4.28 -5.44
N LEU A 62 4.05 -3.87 -6.02
CA LEU A 62 4.03 -3.06 -7.24
C LEU A 62 4.64 -1.66 -6.99
N MET A 63 4.31 -1.03 -5.87
CA MET A 63 4.88 0.26 -5.50
C MET A 63 6.40 0.17 -5.25
N HIS A 64 6.87 -0.91 -4.64
CA HIS A 64 8.30 -1.16 -4.47
C HIS A 64 9.00 -1.36 -5.82
N ALA A 65 8.44 -2.18 -6.71
CA ALA A 65 8.96 -2.36 -8.06
C ALA A 65 9.03 -1.02 -8.83
N LEU A 66 8.01 -0.17 -8.70
CA LEU A 66 7.99 1.17 -9.31
C LEU A 66 9.11 2.07 -8.76
N LYS A 67 9.26 2.12 -7.44
CA LYS A 67 10.29 2.94 -6.78
C LYS A 67 11.70 2.47 -7.13
N THR A 68 11.95 1.16 -7.11
CA THR A 68 13.26 0.60 -7.47
C THR A 68 13.57 0.84 -8.94
N THR A 69 12.61 0.69 -9.84
CA THR A 69 12.80 1.01 -11.26
C THR A 69 13.06 2.49 -11.47
N ALA A 70 12.27 3.38 -10.89
CA ALA A 70 12.45 4.82 -11.04
C ALA A 70 13.83 5.29 -10.55
N LEU A 71 14.27 4.83 -9.37
CA LEU A 71 15.59 5.17 -8.85
C LEU A 71 16.70 4.53 -9.69
N SER A 72 16.53 3.27 -10.12
CA SER A 72 17.54 2.61 -10.95
C SER A 72 17.73 3.30 -12.30
N MET A 73 16.66 3.79 -12.94
CA MET A 73 16.77 4.54 -14.19
C MET A 73 17.42 5.92 -13.98
N LEU A 74 17.14 6.58 -12.87
CA LEU A 74 17.80 7.84 -12.52
C LEU A 74 19.31 7.62 -12.30
N VAL A 75 19.68 6.63 -11.50
CA VAL A 75 21.10 6.28 -11.24
C VAL A 75 21.78 5.82 -12.54
N PHE A 76 21.09 5.02 -13.34
CA PHE A 76 21.59 4.56 -14.63
C PHE A 76 21.91 5.73 -15.57
N ALA A 77 20.99 6.67 -15.74
CA ALA A 77 21.20 7.84 -16.58
C ALA A 77 22.36 8.74 -16.06
N THR A 78 22.44 8.94 -14.73
CA THR A 78 23.54 9.73 -14.13
C THR A 78 24.90 9.06 -14.29
N LEU A 79 24.97 7.72 -14.16
CA LEU A 79 26.22 6.98 -14.37
C LEU A 79 26.66 6.97 -15.83
N LEU A 80 25.73 6.79 -16.78
CA LEU A 80 26.05 6.89 -18.22
C LEU A 80 26.59 8.28 -18.57
N TYR A 81 25.96 9.33 -18.03
CA TYR A 81 26.42 10.70 -18.21
C TYR A 81 27.84 10.91 -17.63
N ALA A 82 28.11 10.38 -16.44
CA ALA A 82 29.41 10.52 -15.76
C ALA A 82 30.56 9.77 -16.48
N ILE A 83 30.24 8.71 -17.24
CA ILE A 83 31.21 7.89 -17.97
C ILE A 83 31.34 8.35 -19.45
N ASP A 84 30.60 9.40 -19.83
CA ASP A 84 30.57 9.96 -21.19
C ASP A 84 30.05 8.96 -22.26
N ILE A 85 29.13 8.09 -21.87
CA ILE A 85 28.46 7.13 -22.76
C ILE A 85 27.08 7.71 -23.13
N PHE A 86 26.97 8.32 -24.32
CA PHE A 86 25.72 8.91 -24.82
C PHE A 86 25.00 8.03 -25.84
N ASP A 87 25.33 6.75 -25.93
CA ASP A 87 24.83 5.84 -26.95
C ASP A 87 23.37 5.42 -26.76
N VAL A 88 22.74 5.75 -25.61
CA VAL A 88 21.37 5.35 -25.28
C VAL A 88 20.40 6.50 -25.59
N SER A 89 19.54 6.30 -26.60
CA SER A 89 18.51 7.28 -26.93
C SER A 89 17.41 7.34 -25.85
N LEU A 90 16.72 8.48 -25.77
CA LEU A 90 15.62 8.67 -24.82
C LEU A 90 14.52 7.58 -25.01
N THR A 91 14.22 7.21 -26.24
CA THR A 91 13.25 6.16 -26.57
C THR A 91 13.68 4.81 -26.01
N GLN A 92 14.96 4.43 -26.21
CA GLN A 92 15.52 3.21 -25.63
C GLN A 92 15.46 3.22 -24.10
N GLY A 93 15.78 4.35 -23.47
CA GLY A 93 15.67 4.52 -22.03
C GLY A 93 14.24 4.35 -21.49
N CYS A 94 13.25 4.93 -22.16
CA CYS A 94 11.83 4.77 -21.79
C CYS A 94 11.34 3.33 -21.96
N VAL A 95 11.67 2.68 -23.06
CA VAL A 95 11.29 1.28 -23.33
C VAL A 95 11.98 0.34 -22.32
N LEU A 96 13.26 0.58 -22.04
CA LEU A 96 13.99 -0.17 -21.00
C LEU A 96 13.33 -0.01 -19.63
N ALA A 97 12.96 1.20 -19.24
CA ALA A 97 12.26 1.45 -17.97
C ALA A 97 10.94 0.67 -17.88
N CYS A 98 10.15 0.66 -18.96
CA CYS A 98 8.91 -0.11 -19.04
C CYS A 98 9.16 -1.62 -18.88
N TYR A 99 10.13 -2.18 -19.60
CA TYR A 99 10.43 -3.61 -19.49
C TYR A 99 11.01 -3.98 -18.12
N VAL A 100 11.90 -3.17 -17.54
CA VAL A 100 12.43 -3.40 -16.20
C VAL A 100 11.29 -3.42 -15.18
N PHE A 101 10.40 -2.42 -15.22
CA PHE A 101 9.25 -2.38 -14.31
C PHE A 101 8.35 -3.60 -14.46
N LEU A 102 7.95 -3.94 -15.69
CA LEU A 102 7.04 -5.06 -15.97
C LEU A 102 7.64 -6.40 -15.54
N LEU A 103 8.89 -6.66 -15.91
CA LEU A 103 9.52 -7.95 -15.63
C LEU A 103 9.87 -8.11 -14.14
N VAL A 104 10.36 -7.05 -13.47
CA VAL A 104 10.62 -7.08 -12.04
C VAL A 104 9.31 -7.22 -11.25
N ALA A 105 8.26 -6.49 -11.61
CA ALA A 105 6.94 -6.60 -10.97
C ALA A 105 6.37 -8.02 -11.15
N LEU A 106 6.39 -8.54 -12.38
CA LEU A 106 5.93 -9.90 -12.68
C LEU A 106 6.71 -10.95 -11.91
N TRP A 107 8.04 -10.86 -11.91
CA TRP A 107 8.89 -11.79 -11.17
C TRP A 107 8.58 -11.77 -9.66
N ARG A 108 8.45 -10.58 -9.06
CA ARG A 108 8.15 -10.44 -7.63
C ARG A 108 6.80 -11.04 -7.26
N VAL A 109 5.78 -10.83 -8.08
CA VAL A 109 4.47 -11.45 -7.89
C VAL A 109 4.56 -12.97 -7.99
N LEU A 110 5.24 -13.49 -9.02
CA LEU A 110 5.45 -14.93 -9.19
C LEU A 110 6.24 -15.53 -8.02
N ALA A 111 7.31 -14.87 -7.59
CA ALA A 111 8.12 -15.30 -6.44
C ALA A 111 7.30 -15.36 -5.15
N GLN A 112 6.40 -14.38 -4.92
CA GLN A 112 5.48 -14.40 -3.78
C GLN A 112 4.49 -15.57 -3.85
N LEU A 113 3.90 -15.81 -5.01
CA LEU A 113 2.99 -16.94 -5.22
C LEU A 113 3.71 -18.29 -5.01
N MET A 114 4.93 -18.42 -5.53
CA MET A 114 5.76 -19.60 -5.31
C MET A 114 6.10 -19.81 -3.84
N LEU A 115 6.54 -18.75 -3.13
CA LEU A 115 6.83 -18.80 -1.70
C LEU A 115 5.59 -19.18 -0.89
N LYS A 116 4.43 -18.63 -1.24
CA LYS A 116 3.16 -18.97 -0.61
C LYS A 116 2.79 -20.43 -0.81
N LYS A 117 3.02 -20.96 -2.02
CA LYS A 117 2.83 -22.38 -2.33
C LYS A 117 3.77 -23.29 -1.53
N VAL A 118 5.08 -22.95 -1.48
CA VAL A 118 6.10 -23.68 -0.72
C VAL A 118 5.75 -23.71 0.77
N ARG A 119 5.28 -22.60 1.34
CA ARG A 119 4.85 -22.53 2.74
C ARG A 119 3.63 -23.39 3.01
N ARG A 120 2.64 -23.42 2.09
CA ARG A 120 1.48 -24.32 2.19
C ARG A 120 1.85 -25.79 2.15
N MET A 121 2.97 -26.15 1.52
CA MET A 121 3.50 -27.51 1.55
C MET A 121 4.27 -27.84 2.85
N GLY A 122 4.26 -26.94 3.85
CA GLY A 122 4.95 -27.12 5.12
C GLY A 122 6.45 -26.89 5.08
N LEU A 123 6.95 -26.22 4.05
CA LEU A 123 8.35 -25.81 3.95
C LEU A 123 8.50 -24.32 4.25
N ASN A 124 9.66 -23.88 4.69
CA ASN A 124 9.97 -22.47 4.98
C ASN A 124 8.97 -21.80 5.95
N TYR A 125 8.57 -22.52 7.00
CA TYR A 125 7.75 -21.98 8.09
C TYR A 125 8.61 -21.44 9.23
N ARG A 126 8.06 -20.53 10.03
CA ARG A 126 8.59 -20.08 11.32
C ARG A 126 7.82 -20.73 12.46
N ARG A 127 8.54 -21.21 13.45
CA ARG A 127 7.97 -21.74 14.69
C ARG A 127 7.67 -20.58 15.62
N VAL A 128 6.44 -20.50 16.06
CA VAL A 128 5.92 -19.37 16.83
C VAL A 128 5.31 -19.86 18.12
N ILE A 129 5.51 -19.12 19.18
CA ILE A 129 4.73 -19.26 20.41
C ILE A 129 3.94 -17.99 20.69
N ILE A 130 2.81 -18.13 21.38
CA ILE A 130 1.96 -17.03 21.79
C ILE A 130 2.00 -16.95 23.33
N VAL A 131 2.47 -15.82 23.84
CA VAL A 131 2.48 -15.52 25.27
C VAL A 131 1.24 -14.71 25.60
N GLY A 132 0.36 -15.30 26.38
CA GLY A 132 -0.98 -14.85 26.72
C GLY A 132 -2.05 -15.79 26.17
N ALA A 133 -3.11 -15.96 26.95
CA ALA A 133 -4.31 -16.71 26.60
C ALA A 133 -5.54 -15.82 26.78
N GLY A 134 -6.42 -15.79 25.81
CA GLY A 134 -7.65 -15.00 25.81
C GLY A 134 -8.02 -14.52 24.41
N ASN A 135 -8.99 -13.63 24.30
CA ASN A 135 -9.57 -13.22 23.02
C ASN A 135 -8.54 -12.69 22.01
N ARG A 136 -7.47 -12.02 22.47
CA ARG A 136 -6.39 -11.54 21.60
C ARG A 136 -5.54 -12.68 21.02
N ALA A 137 -5.18 -13.62 21.90
CA ALA A 137 -4.41 -14.80 21.50
C ALA A 137 -5.20 -15.66 20.52
N GLN A 138 -6.51 -15.82 20.77
CA GLN A 138 -7.42 -16.54 19.89
C GLN A 138 -7.53 -15.83 18.53
N ALA A 139 -7.78 -14.54 18.51
CA ALA A 139 -7.87 -13.77 17.26
C ALA A 139 -6.57 -13.82 16.44
N LEU A 140 -5.41 -13.73 17.11
CA LEU A 140 -4.12 -13.89 16.46
C LEU A 140 -3.93 -15.30 15.90
N TYR A 141 -4.34 -16.32 16.66
CA TYR A 141 -4.30 -17.71 16.21
C TYR A 141 -5.13 -17.90 14.96
N ASP A 142 -6.38 -17.44 14.97
CA ASP A 142 -7.30 -17.54 13.84
C ASP A 142 -6.73 -16.85 12.59
N GLU A 143 -6.16 -15.67 12.74
CA GLU A 143 -5.53 -14.92 11.64
C GLU A 143 -4.32 -15.66 11.06
N LEU A 144 -3.45 -16.20 11.92
CA LEU A 144 -2.27 -16.95 11.49
C LEU A 144 -2.61 -18.31 10.86
N GLN A 145 -3.72 -18.92 11.28
CA GLN A 145 -4.22 -20.20 10.72
C GLN A 145 -5.04 -20.00 9.43
N HIS A 146 -5.69 -18.85 9.27
CA HIS A 146 -6.56 -18.58 8.12
C HIS A 146 -5.82 -18.74 6.79
N ASP A 147 -4.55 -18.36 6.71
CA ASP A 147 -3.74 -18.57 5.51
C ASP A 147 -2.42 -19.29 5.83
N ALA A 148 -2.40 -20.58 5.65
CA ALA A 148 -1.18 -21.40 5.77
C ALA A 148 0.00 -20.89 4.90
N GLY A 149 -0.30 -20.07 3.88
CA GLY A 149 0.73 -19.42 3.04
C GLY A 149 1.51 -18.32 3.75
N LEU A 150 1.08 -17.86 4.94
CA LEU A 150 1.87 -16.97 5.80
C LEU A 150 3.13 -17.68 6.34
N GLY A 151 3.07 -19.00 6.46
CA GLY A 151 4.19 -19.85 6.89
C GLY A 151 4.54 -19.67 8.36
N PHE A 152 3.55 -19.58 9.23
CA PHE A 152 3.69 -19.64 10.67
C PHE A 152 3.17 -20.98 11.20
N ARG A 153 3.91 -21.60 12.12
CA ARG A 153 3.53 -22.80 12.82
C ARG A 153 3.49 -22.51 14.32
N ILE A 154 2.31 -22.44 14.89
CA ILE A 154 2.12 -22.17 16.31
C ILE A 154 2.47 -23.45 17.07
N MET A 155 3.42 -23.33 17.99
CA MET A 155 3.97 -24.45 18.77
C MET A 155 3.34 -24.56 20.14
N GLY A 156 2.80 -23.44 20.68
CA GLY A 156 2.14 -23.48 21.99
C GLY A 156 1.68 -22.10 22.49
N PHE A 157 0.90 -22.13 23.55
CA PHE A 157 0.41 -20.96 24.28
C PHE A 157 0.96 -20.97 25.70
N PHE A 158 1.30 -19.79 26.21
CA PHE A 158 1.90 -19.61 27.54
C PHE A 158 1.18 -18.52 28.32
N ASP A 159 0.58 -18.89 29.43
CA ASP A 159 -0.08 -17.94 30.35
C ASP A 159 -0.05 -18.52 31.78
N ASP A 160 0.00 -17.64 32.78
CA ASP A 160 -0.12 -18.09 34.17
C ASP A 160 -1.57 -18.44 34.58
N ASN A 161 -2.55 -18.02 33.77
CA ASN A 161 -3.97 -18.30 33.98
C ASN A 161 -4.38 -19.59 33.21
N ARG A 162 -4.49 -20.70 33.95
CA ARG A 162 -4.84 -22.02 33.38
C ARG A 162 -6.22 -22.07 32.77
N ASP A 163 -7.22 -21.41 33.37
CA ASP A 163 -8.59 -21.42 32.86
C ASP A 163 -8.69 -20.82 31.45
N LYS A 164 -7.83 -19.82 31.18
CA LYS A 164 -7.74 -19.23 29.84
C LYS A 164 -6.97 -20.11 28.86
N LEU A 165 -5.92 -20.78 29.33
CA LEU A 165 -5.13 -21.71 28.51
C LEU A 165 -5.94 -22.90 28.02
N ASP A 166 -6.78 -23.47 28.88
CA ASP A 166 -7.62 -24.63 28.55
C ASP A 166 -8.63 -24.33 27.43
N CYS A 167 -8.94 -23.05 27.22
CA CYS A 167 -9.79 -22.59 26.11
C CYS A 167 -9.03 -22.37 24.80
N MET A 168 -7.69 -22.43 24.81
CA MET A 168 -6.89 -22.18 23.62
C MET A 168 -6.74 -23.43 22.74
N PRO A 169 -6.79 -23.29 21.41
CA PRO A 169 -6.53 -24.39 20.50
C PRO A 169 -5.04 -24.75 20.52
N GLY A 170 -4.72 -26.03 20.37
CA GLY A 170 -3.33 -26.48 20.26
C GLY A 170 -2.98 -27.59 21.23
N SER A 171 -1.80 -28.16 21.04
CA SER A 171 -1.33 -29.35 21.77
C SER A 171 -0.41 -29.05 22.95
N PHE A 172 0.09 -27.82 23.07
CA PHE A 172 0.98 -27.46 24.16
C PHE A 172 0.54 -26.16 24.86
N HIS A 173 0.34 -26.27 26.16
CA HIS A 173 0.01 -25.16 27.03
C HIS A 173 1.00 -25.15 28.19
N GLY A 174 1.57 -23.99 28.52
CA GLY A 174 2.55 -23.85 29.58
C GLY A 174 2.41 -22.54 30.34
N THR A 175 3.09 -22.45 31.45
CA THR A 175 3.23 -21.24 32.25
C THR A 175 4.32 -20.32 31.69
N LEU A 176 4.34 -19.04 32.10
CA LEU A 176 5.38 -18.09 31.66
C LEU A 176 6.79 -18.54 32.03
N SER A 177 6.96 -19.27 33.15
CA SER A 177 8.24 -19.83 33.56
C SER A 177 8.77 -20.92 32.63
N GLU A 178 7.89 -21.58 31.89
CA GLU A 178 8.23 -22.64 30.92
C GLU A 178 8.61 -22.10 29.53
N VAL A 179 8.42 -20.82 29.27
CA VAL A 179 8.76 -20.19 27.96
C VAL A 179 10.25 -20.39 27.65
N SER A 180 11.14 -20.09 28.60
CA SER A 180 12.59 -20.20 28.38
C SER A 180 13.06 -21.61 27.98
N PRO A 181 12.76 -22.64 28.75
CA PRO A 181 13.16 -24.01 28.37
C PRO A 181 12.49 -24.45 27.07
N PHE A 182 11.23 -24.07 26.83
CA PHE A 182 10.52 -24.46 25.62
C PHE A 182 11.12 -23.83 24.37
N VAL A 183 11.46 -22.53 24.42
CA VAL A 183 12.10 -21.83 23.31
C VAL A 183 13.42 -22.47 22.93
N ARG A 184 14.26 -22.83 23.93
CA ARG A 184 15.56 -23.50 23.70
C ARG A 184 15.41 -24.88 23.07
N LEU A 185 14.43 -25.68 23.52
CA LEU A 185 14.24 -27.05 23.03
C LEU A 185 13.61 -27.13 21.64
N ASN A 186 12.74 -26.20 21.29
CA ASN A 186 11.92 -26.30 20.10
C ASN A 186 12.38 -25.39 18.94
N ASN A 187 13.53 -24.69 19.09
CA ASN A 187 14.05 -23.74 18.08
C ASN A 187 12.97 -22.77 17.62
N ILE A 188 12.41 -22.02 18.55
CA ILE A 188 11.37 -21.00 18.27
C ILE A 188 12.01 -19.81 17.56
N ASP A 189 11.37 -19.32 16.50
CA ASP A 189 11.83 -18.19 15.70
C ASP A 189 11.22 -16.86 16.15
N LEU A 190 10.02 -16.91 16.76
CA LEU A 190 9.23 -15.71 17.03
C LEU A 190 8.30 -15.90 18.24
N ILE A 191 8.27 -14.90 19.11
CA ILE A 191 7.38 -14.82 20.27
C ILE A 191 6.36 -13.71 20.02
N TYR A 192 5.08 -14.06 19.95
CA TYR A 192 3.99 -13.08 20.01
C TYR A 192 3.53 -12.88 21.46
N TYR A 193 3.57 -11.64 21.91
CA TYR A 193 3.13 -11.27 23.26
C TYR A 193 1.77 -10.57 23.20
N THR A 194 0.75 -11.18 23.78
CA THR A 194 -0.65 -10.71 23.75
C THR A 194 -1.19 -10.26 25.12
N LEU A 195 -0.39 -10.39 26.20
CA LEU A 195 -0.76 -9.91 27.54
C LEU A 195 -0.78 -8.37 27.61
N ASP A 196 -1.31 -7.84 28.72
CA ASP A 196 -1.39 -6.39 28.90
C ASP A 196 0.01 -5.80 29.15
N VAL A 197 0.31 -4.66 28.51
CA VAL A 197 1.58 -3.91 28.72
C VAL A 197 1.70 -3.38 30.17
N ARG A 198 0.57 -3.25 30.89
CA ARG A 198 0.59 -2.80 32.28
C ARG A 198 1.35 -3.76 33.21
N ASP A 199 1.49 -5.02 32.84
CA ASP A 199 2.33 -6.00 33.52
C ASP A 199 3.80 -5.83 33.10
N HIS A 200 4.42 -4.70 33.48
CA HIS A 200 5.78 -4.33 33.09
C HIS A 200 6.83 -5.41 33.38
N ASP A 201 6.70 -6.11 34.50
CA ASP A 201 7.64 -7.16 34.89
C ASP A 201 7.57 -8.36 33.93
N LYS A 202 6.37 -8.76 33.54
CA LYS A 202 6.16 -9.89 32.63
C LYS A 202 6.65 -9.59 31.22
N ILE A 203 6.32 -8.42 30.66
CA ILE A 203 6.78 -8.05 29.34
C ILE A 203 8.29 -7.88 29.28
N SER A 204 8.90 -7.23 30.31
CA SER A 204 10.35 -7.08 30.41
C SER A 204 11.06 -8.42 30.50
N ALA A 205 10.54 -9.36 31.30
CA ALA A 205 11.12 -10.69 31.42
C ALA A 205 11.12 -11.43 30.07
N VAL A 206 10.00 -11.40 29.32
CA VAL A 206 9.92 -12.07 28.03
C VAL A 206 10.75 -11.35 26.97
N MET A 207 10.83 -10.01 26.98
CA MET A 207 11.72 -9.26 26.08
C MET A 207 13.19 -9.58 26.33
N THR A 208 13.64 -9.55 27.60
CA THR A 208 15.03 -9.90 27.96
C THR A 208 15.35 -11.33 27.53
N LEU A 209 14.43 -12.26 27.75
CA LEU A 209 14.56 -13.63 27.29
C LEU A 209 14.71 -13.73 25.77
N SER A 210 13.90 -12.97 25.01
CA SER A 210 13.95 -12.97 23.54
C SER A 210 15.30 -12.44 23.04
N ASP A 211 15.82 -11.37 23.66
CA ASP A 211 17.12 -10.79 23.32
C ASP A 211 18.27 -11.76 23.63
N GLU A 212 18.25 -12.43 24.82
CA GLU A 212 19.25 -13.42 25.20
C GLU A 212 19.29 -14.64 24.26
N LEU A 213 18.15 -15.06 23.75
CA LEU A 213 18.03 -16.23 22.88
C LEU A 213 18.10 -15.89 21.38
N GLY A 214 18.13 -14.59 21.02
CA GLY A 214 18.12 -14.14 19.62
C GLY A 214 16.82 -14.47 18.90
N VAL A 215 15.69 -14.52 19.62
CA VAL A 215 14.36 -14.79 19.10
C VAL A 215 13.62 -13.47 18.86
N GLU A 216 12.94 -13.35 17.74
CA GLU A 216 12.18 -12.14 17.43
C GLU A 216 10.99 -11.98 18.39
N PHE A 217 10.81 -10.78 18.95
CA PHE A 217 9.69 -10.45 19.84
C PHE A 217 8.73 -9.48 19.16
N VAL A 218 7.44 -9.82 19.17
CA VAL A 218 6.39 -8.97 18.60
C VAL A 218 5.27 -8.79 19.61
N TYR A 219 5.06 -7.56 20.05
CA TYR A 219 3.92 -7.20 20.87
C TYR A 219 2.67 -7.00 20.03
N VAL A 220 1.58 -7.66 20.41
CA VAL A 220 0.25 -7.53 19.79
C VAL A 220 -0.64 -6.71 20.71
N PRO A 221 -0.82 -5.41 20.44
CA PRO A 221 -1.60 -4.52 21.31
C PRO A 221 -3.10 -4.83 21.25
N GLN A 222 -3.80 -4.46 22.34
CA GLN A 222 -5.26 -4.53 22.38
C GLN A 222 -5.86 -3.41 21.53
N PHE A 223 -6.17 -3.69 20.28
CA PHE A 223 -7.04 -2.84 19.48
C PHE A 223 -8.40 -3.47 19.34
N ASN A 224 -9.44 -2.64 19.50
CA ASN A 224 -10.77 -3.05 19.09
C ASN A 224 -10.69 -3.30 17.56
N MET A 225 -10.89 -4.53 17.09
CA MET A 225 -10.74 -4.92 15.68
C MET A 225 -11.55 -4.02 14.75
N LEU A 226 -12.69 -3.50 15.22
CA LEU A 226 -13.53 -2.54 14.49
C LEU A 226 -12.84 -1.19 14.19
N LEU A 227 -11.77 -0.87 14.91
CA LEU A 227 -11.03 0.40 14.79
C LEU A 227 -9.62 0.22 14.23
N ALA A 228 -9.10 -1.01 14.13
CA ALA A 228 -7.72 -1.27 13.72
C ALA A 228 -7.41 -0.72 12.31
N ASP A 229 -8.34 -0.88 11.38
CA ASP A 229 -8.20 -0.38 10.01
C ASP A 229 -8.30 1.15 9.91
N GLN A 230 -8.76 1.82 10.96
CA GLN A 230 -8.95 3.27 10.98
C GLN A 230 -7.76 4.03 11.57
N PHE A 231 -6.75 3.32 12.10
CA PHE A 231 -5.60 3.94 12.73
C PHE A 231 -4.28 3.52 12.06
N GLU A 232 -3.41 4.49 11.83
CA GLU A 232 -2.00 4.25 11.44
C GLU A 232 -1.08 4.49 12.64
N PRO A 233 -0.14 3.54 12.91
CA PRO A 233 0.88 3.79 13.91
C PRO A 233 1.80 4.93 13.45
N GLY A 234 2.10 5.83 14.35
CA GLY A 234 2.95 6.98 14.11
C GLY A 234 3.85 7.27 15.31
N LYS A 235 4.66 8.32 15.21
CA LYS A 235 5.47 8.84 16.32
C LYS A 235 5.32 10.35 16.38
N ILE A 236 5.20 10.90 17.59
CA ILE A 236 5.29 12.33 17.88
C ILE A 236 6.54 12.51 18.75
N GLY A 237 7.65 12.91 18.12
CA GLY A 237 8.96 12.87 18.80
C GLY A 237 9.35 11.43 19.15
N SER A 238 9.60 11.16 20.42
CA SER A 238 9.88 9.82 20.96
C SER A 238 8.62 9.04 21.35
N MET A 239 7.45 9.69 21.38
CA MET A 239 6.20 9.06 21.84
C MET A 239 5.52 8.29 20.71
N PRO A 240 5.16 7.00 20.90
CA PRO A 240 4.32 6.28 19.95
C PRO A 240 2.93 6.92 19.93
N SER A 241 2.39 7.11 18.73
CA SER A 241 1.08 7.70 18.51
C SER A 241 0.27 6.88 17.52
N MET A 242 -1.04 7.00 17.59
CA MET A 242 -1.95 6.38 16.63
C MET A 242 -2.73 7.48 15.94
N LYS A 243 -2.62 7.55 14.63
CA LYS A 243 -3.31 8.56 13.82
C LYS A 243 -4.54 7.94 13.19
N HIS A 244 -5.71 8.52 13.45
CA HIS A 244 -6.94 8.10 12.80
C HIS A 244 -6.91 8.43 11.30
N ILE A 245 -7.17 7.42 10.47
CA ILE A 245 -7.26 7.56 9.01
C ILE A 245 -8.70 7.92 8.65
N PHE A 246 -9.00 9.19 8.68
CA PHE A 246 -10.34 9.68 8.32
C PHE A 246 -10.66 9.51 6.82
N SER A 247 -9.64 9.55 5.96
CA SER A 247 -9.78 9.41 4.51
C SER A 247 -8.45 8.99 3.87
N PRO A 248 -8.46 8.16 2.81
CA PRO A 248 -7.26 7.87 2.03
C PRO A 248 -6.55 9.12 1.48
N LEU A 249 -7.27 10.23 1.35
CA LEU A 249 -6.74 11.53 0.91
C LEU A 249 -5.94 12.28 1.98
N THR A 250 -5.83 11.77 3.21
CA THR A 250 -4.91 12.30 4.22
C THR A 250 -3.46 12.08 3.83
N ARG A 251 -3.16 11.03 3.05
CA ARG A 251 -1.82 10.77 2.52
C ARG A 251 -1.50 11.74 1.39
N THR A 252 -0.36 12.42 1.50
CA THR A 252 0.10 13.43 0.51
C THR A 252 0.20 12.86 -0.90
N VAL A 253 0.66 11.61 -1.04
CA VAL A 253 0.78 10.93 -2.33
C VAL A 253 -0.59 10.72 -2.98
N ASN A 254 -1.57 10.21 -2.23
CA ASN A 254 -2.91 9.98 -2.75
C ASN A 254 -3.60 11.30 -3.16
N ARG A 255 -3.32 12.38 -2.43
CA ARG A 255 -3.79 13.73 -2.75
C ARG A 255 -3.17 14.25 -4.04
N ALA A 256 -1.86 14.02 -4.22
CA ALA A 256 -1.17 14.39 -5.45
C ALA A 256 -1.68 13.58 -6.65
N ILE A 257 -1.82 12.26 -6.51
CA ILE A 257 -2.38 11.38 -7.56
C ILE A 257 -3.79 11.83 -7.93
N LYS A 258 -4.63 12.06 -6.92
CA LYS A 258 -5.99 12.58 -7.16
C LYS A 258 -5.94 13.91 -7.91
N ARG A 259 -5.06 14.84 -7.53
CA ARG A 259 -4.96 16.14 -8.19
C ARG A 259 -4.50 16.02 -9.65
N CYS A 260 -3.52 15.16 -9.92
CA CYS A 260 -3.08 14.87 -11.29
C CYS A 260 -4.22 14.26 -12.13
N PHE A 261 -4.95 13.31 -11.56
CA PHE A 261 -6.11 12.71 -12.23
C PHE A 261 -7.21 13.74 -12.49
N ASP A 262 -7.58 14.53 -11.48
CA ASP A 262 -8.59 15.58 -11.61
C ASP A 262 -8.22 16.57 -12.74
N LEU A 263 -6.95 16.98 -12.83
CA LEU A 263 -6.48 17.87 -13.89
C LEU A 263 -6.45 17.19 -15.26
N ALA A 264 -5.98 15.94 -15.33
CA ALA A 264 -5.89 15.17 -16.57
C ALA A 264 -7.27 14.93 -17.19
N VAL A 265 -8.32 14.83 -16.39
CA VAL A 265 -9.70 14.65 -16.86
C VAL A 265 -10.38 15.97 -17.10
N SER A 266 -10.26 16.93 -16.17
CA SER A 266 -11.02 18.18 -16.25
C SER A 266 -10.52 19.14 -17.33
N VAL A 267 -9.21 19.17 -17.61
CA VAL A 267 -8.68 20.08 -18.64
C VAL A 267 -9.16 19.70 -20.05
N PRO A 268 -9.04 18.45 -20.53
CA PRO A 268 -9.61 18.05 -21.81
C PRO A 268 -11.14 18.23 -21.85
N PHE A 269 -11.83 17.91 -20.75
CA PHE A 269 -13.28 18.09 -20.67
C PHE A 269 -13.67 19.57 -20.84
N LEU A 270 -12.97 20.50 -20.19
CA LEU A 270 -13.24 21.94 -20.33
C LEU A 270 -13.00 22.44 -21.76
N ILE A 271 -12.05 21.86 -22.51
CA ILE A 271 -11.80 22.21 -23.91
C ILE A 271 -12.96 21.76 -24.81
N VAL A 272 -13.50 20.57 -24.55
CA VAL A 272 -14.60 20.00 -25.36
C VAL A 272 -15.99 20.47 -24.90
N SER A 273 -16.14 20.82 -23.61
CA SER A 273 -17.42 21.15 -22.99
C SER A 273 -18.20 22.29 -23.68
N PRO A 274 -17.61 23.33 -24.32
CA PRO A 274 -18.38 24.36 -25.02
C PRO A 274 -19.28 23.78 -26.10
N LEU A 275 -18.88 22.71 -26.79
CA LEU A 275 -19.69 22.03 -27.81
C LEU A 275 -21.02 21.52 -27.24
N ILE A 276 -21.04 21.11 -25.98
CA ILE A 276 -22.23 20.59 -25.28
C ILE A 276 -22.94 21.73 -24.51
N PHE A 277 -22.17 22.59 -23.86
CA PHE A 277 -22.70 23.62 -22.95
C PHE A 277 -23.42 24.76 -23.70
N ILE A 278 -22.94 25.12 -24.90
CA ILE A 278 -23.57 26.17 -25.68
C ILE A 278 -25.01 25.78 -26.12
N PRO A 279 -25.25 24.60 -26.74
CA PRO A 279 -26.61 24.16 -27.02
C PRO A 279 -27.50 24.06 -25.80
N ILE A 280 -27.01 23.53 -24.67
CA ILE A 280 -27.77 23.45 -23.41
C ILE A 280 -28.11 24.86 -22.90
N ALA A 281 -27.14 25.78 -22.93
CA ALA A 281 -27.34 27.18 -22.50
C ALA A 281 -28.44 27.88 -23.31
N ILE A 282 -28.45 27.68 -24.62
CA ILE A 282 -29.48 28.21 -25.53
C ILE A 282 -30.83 27.59 -25.17
N ALA A 283 -30.89 26.26 -25.02
CA ALA A 283 -32.11 25.56 -24.66
C ALA A 283 -32.68 26.04 -23.32
N VAL A 284 -31.85 26.17 -22.28
CA VAL A 284 -32.28 26.73 -20.97
C VAL A 284 -32.78 28.16 -21.09
N LYS A 285 -32.13 28.99 -21.92
CA LYS A 285 -32.54 30.38 -22.13
C LYS A 285 -33.88 30.49 -22.85
N CYS A 286 -34.14 29.60 -23.83
CA CYS A 286 -35.42 29.52 -24.54
C CYS A 286 -36.54 28.94 -23.68
N SER A 287 -36.25 28.10 -22.72
CA SER A 287 -37.23 27.44 -21.85
C SER A 287 -37.85 28.38 -20.80
N SER A 288 -37.06 29.33 -20.27
CA SER A 288 -37.57 30.26 -19.24
C SER A 288 -36.73 31.53 -19.13
N ARG A 289 -37.36 32.65 -18.76
CA ARG A 289 -36.68 33.94 -18.52
C ARG A 289 -35.73 33.84 -17.29
N GLY A 290 -34.49 34.35 -17.41
CA GLY A 290 -33.52 34.41 -16.31
C GLY A 290 -32.12 33.98 -16.70
N PRO A 291 -31.20 33.83 -15.72
CA PRO A 291 -29.80 33.39 -15.97
C PRO A 291 -29.74 31.91 -16.39
N VAL A 292 -28.76 31.57 -17.19
CA VAL A 292 -28.52 30.17 -17.64
C VAL A 292 -28.02 29.29 -16.50
N PHE A 293 -27.13 29.83 -15.69
CA PHE A 293 -26.55 29.12 -14.56
C PHE A 293 -27.26 29.47 -13.24
N PHE A 294 -27.50 28.43 -12.45
CA PHE A 294 -27.89 28.54 -11.06
C PHE A 294 -26.63 28.38 -10.20
N ARG A 295 -26.49 29.23 -9.19
CA ARG A 295 -25.35 29.25 -8.27
C ARG A 295 -25.82 28.84 -6.90
N GLN A 296 -25.28 27.76 -6.37
CA GLN A 296 -25.60 27.23 -5.05
C GLN A 296 -24.35 27.23 -4.15
N LYS A 297 -24.53 27.69 -2.92
CA LYS A 297 -23.49 27.64 -1.89
C LYS A 297 -23.37 26.23 -1.36
N ARG A 298 -22.14 25.68 -1.34
CA ARG A 298 -21.81 24.36 -0.82
C ARG A 298 -20.64 24.46 0.13
N THR A 299 -20.65 23.64 1.20
CA THR A 299 -19.55 23.56 2.15
C THR A 299 -18.47 22.63 1.61
N GLY A 300 -17.26 23.13 1.52
CA GLY A 300 -16.06 22.41 1.07
C GLY A 300 -15.17 21.97 2.22
N ILE A 301 -13.93 21.66 1.87
CA ILE A 301 -12.89 21.22 2.84
C ILE A 301 -12.66 22.31 3.90
N HIS A 302 -12.49 21.89 5.15
CA HIS A 302 -12.32 22.76 6.32
C HIS A 302 -13.51 23.70 6.59
N GLY A 303 -14.70 23.30 6.18
CA GLY A 303 -15.91 24.10 6.40
C GLY A 303 -15.97 25.40 5.58
N LYS A 304 -15.07 25.57 4.60
CA LYS A 304 -15.08 26.75 3.73
C LYS A 304 -16.11 26.59 2.63
N ASP A 305 -17.01 27.55 2.56
CA ASP A 305 -18.06 27.55 1.55
C ASP A 305 -17.51 27.94 0.18
N PHE A 306 -18.01 27.30 -0.86
CA PHE A 306 -17.74 27.63 -2.25
C PHE A 306 -19.05 27.64 -3.06
N TYR A 307 -19.02 28.27 -4.23
CA TYR A 307 -20.16 28.30 -5.12
C TYR A 307 -20.06 27.21 -6.19
N CYS A 308 -21.09 26.35 -6.23
CA CYS A 308 -21.24 25.34 -7.27
C CYS A 308 -22.20 25.91 -8.34
N TYR A 309 -21.78 25.86 -9.60
CA TYR A 309 -22.58 26.30 -10.75
C TYR A 309 -23.21 25.08 -11.42
N LYS A 310 -24.51 25.20 -11.72
CA LYS A 310 -25.30 24.19 -12.43
C LYS A 310 -26.13 24.85 -13.53
N PHE A 311 -26.49 24.14 -14.58
CA PHE A 311 -27.51 24.62 -15.48
C PHE A 311 -28.84 24.74 -14.73
N ARG A 312 -29.56 25.81 -15.00
CA ARG A 312 -30.86 26.05 -14.39
C ARG A 312 -31.92 25.11 -14.98
N THR A 313 -32.48 24.24 -14.14
CA THR A 313 -33.52 23.27 -14.46
C THR A 313 -34.91 23.71 -13.94
N MET A 314 -34.93 24.76 -13.11
CA MET A 314 -36.15 25.29 -12.48
C MET A 314 -36.37 26.78 -12.77
N ARG A 315 -37.56 27.23 -12.65
CA ARG A 315 -37.90 28.67 -12.76
C ARG A 315 -37.27 29.43 -11.59
N VAL A 316 -36.87 30.67 -11.83
CA VAL A 316 -36.31 31.54 -10.77
C VAL A 316 -37.38 31.79 -9.70
N ASN A 317 -37.07 31.41 -8.45
CA ASN A 317 -37.93 31.64 -7.30
C ASN A 317 -37.10 32.01 -6.07
N ALA A 318 -37.76 32.58 -5.05
CA ALA A 318 -37.13 33.01 -3.79
C ALA A 318 -36.73 31.84 -2.87
N ASP A 319 -37.23 30.63 -3.13
CA ASP A 319 -37.08 29.45 -2.27
C ASP A 319 -36.06 28.44 -2.83
N ALA A 320 -35.27 28.84 -3.83
CA ALA A 320 -34.37 27.99 -4.56
C ALA A 320 -33.30 27.26 -3.67
N ASP A 321 -32.89 27.89 -2.57
CA ASP A 321 -31.92 27.35 -1.63
C ASP A 321 -32.55 26.78 -0.34
N LYS A 322 -33.84 26.93 -0.14
CA LYS A 322 -34.53 26.58 1.11
C LYS A 322 -35.31 25.28 1.02
N VAL A 323 -35.92 25.01 -0.14
CA VAL A 323 -36.82 23.86 -0.32
C VAL A 323 -36.17 22.85 -1.26
N GLN A 324 -36.00 21.61 -0.77
CA GLN A 324 -35.48 20.53 -1.58
C GLN A 324 -36.39 20.17 -2.73
N ALA A 325 -35.82 19.90 -3.91
CA ALA A 325 -36.57 19.49 -5.08
C ALA A 325 -37.20 18.11 -4.89
N THR A 326 -38.44 17.95 -5.33
CA THR A 326 -39.16 16.69 -5.38
C THR A 326 -39.26 16.17 -6.82
N GLU A 327 -39.62 14.88 -7.00
CA GLU A 327 -39.73 14.26 -8.31
C GLU A 327 -40.68 14.98 -9.26
N HIS A 328 -41.83 15.40 -8.76
CA HIS A 328 -42.87 16.17 -9.53
C HIS A 328 -42.92 17.63 -9.07
N ASP A 329 -41.79 18.31 -9.00
CA ASP A 329 -41.75 19.71 -8.55
C ASP A 329 -42.30 20.67 -9.60
N PRO A 330 -43.35 21.47 -9.27
CA PRO A 330 -43.97 22.39 -10.24
C PRO A 330 -43.04 23.52 -10.68
N ARG A 331 -41.91 23.70 -10.04
CA ARG A 331 -40.87 24.68 -10.41
C ARG A 331 -39.98 24.22 -11.56
N LYS A 332 -40.03 22.97 -11.96
CA LYS A 332 -39.24 22.44 -13.09
C LYS A 332 -39.62 23.13 -14.40
N THR A 333 -38.64 23.34 -15.25
CA THR A 333 -38.84 23.80 -16.63
C THR A 333 -39.00 22.61 -17.56
N ARG A 334 -39.54 22.80 -18.79
CA ARG A 334 -39.69 21.71 -19.79
C ARG A 334 -38.41 20.98 -20.12
N ILE A 335 -37.25 21.60 -19.89
CA ILE A 335 -35.93 21.03 -20.13
C ILE A 335 -35.32 20.46 -18.83
N GLY A 336 -35.87 20.84 -17.68
CA GLY A 336 -35.44 20.36 -16.37
C GLY A 336 -36.17 19.12 -15.88
N ASP A 337 -37.14 18.69 -16.61
CA ASP A 337 -37.88 17.45 -16.40
C ASP A 337 -37.25 16.32 -17.19
#